data_cfb090f720dcfdbc848af958bf33e7f3
#
_entry.id   cfb090f720dcfdbc848af958bf33e7f3
#
_cell.length_a   1.000
_cell.length_b   1.000
_cell.length_c   1.000
_cell.angle_alpha   90.00
_cell.angle_beta   90.00
_cell.angle_gamma   90.00
#
_symmetry.space_group_name_H-M   'P 1'
#
loop_
_entity.id
_entity.type
_entity.pdbx_description
1 polymer ?
#
loop_
_entity_poly.entity_id
_entity_poly.type
_entity_poly.pdbx_seq_one_letter_code
_entity_poly.pdbx_strand_id
1 'polypeptide(L)'
;MSTVPLNEIGQEFVRNKIGLVGIGILATLFIISAMAALTIPLETLKTWNNPESWLEFPKTALPAWINLFLSEKIPEHKILTNSEDSLQSTEELTIFSQQFSVVYEFDDFPNDFIYEFTAKYSGSPLLQISVIRPDGMTVELLSRSLPYLESAVHHERVFSTDNAVKKNLILQSEKFGFLLNDISAEQIVFSESSVQKVLNGKYVFLIRLVGTSSENEIVKSSLILGGKVFGFVGTDELRRDLSVGLLWGTPLALFIGIAVAIGSVVMGLLYGVYAGFIGKKTDETMMRFNDVIYALPALPFLIILAVTISNSIFVMVGFLMIFGWVGVAKVSRSMALQIKTRQYVEASKIMGQRSSKIILKHILPQLLPYAFASVAISVPAAITTEAGLSFLGLGDPSFPTWGQILHDASTHGAAARGLWWWVIPPGLMIAVTGLAFVFIGNALDTIVNPRLKR
;
A
#
# COMPACT_ATOMS: atom_id res chain seq x y z
N MET A 1 19.50 6.59 -42.54
CA MET A 1 19.11 5.52 -41.61
C MET A 1 17.93 4.81 -42.24
N SER A 2 18.05 3.55 -42.62
CA SER A 2 16.89 2.73 -42.99
C SER A 2 16.02 2.58 -41.76
N THR A 3 14.76 2.84 -41.88
CA THR A 3 13.80 2.57 -40.83
C THR A 3 13.75 1.07 -40.60
N VAL A 4 14.13 0.60 -39.42
CA VAL A 4 13.97 -0.81 -39.06
C VAL A 4 12.45 -1.07 -39.01
N PRO A 5 11.89 -1.97 -39.80
CA PRO A 5 10.47 -2.27 -39.77
C PRO A 5 10.08 -2.85 -38.39
N LEU A 6 8.86 -2.55 -37.93
CA LEU A 6 8.39 -2.96 -36.60
C LEU A 6 8.52 -4.46 -36.32
N ASN A 7 8.38 -5.29 -37.36
CA ASN A 7 8.57 -6.74 -37.24
C ASN A 7 10.04 -7.14 -36.92
N GLU A 8 11.01 -6.40 -37.43
CA GLU A 8 12.43 -6.66 -37.14
C GLU A 8 12.80 -6.18 -35.72
N ILE A 9 12.14 -5.09 -35.25
CA ILE A 9 12.32 -4.63 -33.86
C ILE A 9 11.90 -5.73 -32.87
N GLY A 10 10.76 -6.38 -33.10
CA GLY A 10 10.29 -7.49 -32.25
C GLY A 10 11.25 -8.67 -32.25
N GLN A 11 11.75 -9.06 -33.43
CA GLN A 11 12.69 -10.20 -33.56
C GLN A 11 14.05 -9.90 -32.91
N GLU A 12 14.59 -8.69 -33.06
CA GLU A 12 15.82 -8.28 -32.40
C GLU A 12 15.65 -8.14 -30.89
N PHE A 13 14.49 -7.68 -30.43
CA PHE A 13 14.17 -7.55 -29.01
C PHE A 13 14.18 -8.92 -28.30
N VAL A 14 13.57 -9.94 -28.88
CA VAL A 14 13.57 -11.33 -28.33
C VAL A 14 14.99 -11.93 -28.25
N ARG A 15 15.96 -11.41 -29.00
CA ARG A 15 17.37 -11.82 -28.89
C ARG A 15 18.12 -11.09 -27.77
N ASN A 16 17.57 -10.00 -27.24
CA ASN A 16 18.20 -9.22 -26.17
C ASN A 16 17.83 -9.80 -24.79
N LYS A 17 18.77 -10.50 -24.15
CA LYS A 17 18.56 -11.15 -22.84
C LYS A 17 18.14 -10.15 -21.75
N ILE A 18 18.70 -8.93 -21.74
CA ILE A 18 18.39 -7.90 -20.74
C ILE A 18 16.95 -7.42 -20.94
N GLY A 19 16.54 -7.17 -22.19
CA GLY A 19 15.14 -6.81 -22.50
C GLY A 19 14.15 -7.89 -22.10
N LEU A 20 14.50 -9.18 -22.30
CA LEU A 20 13.66 -10.30 -21.86
C LEU A 20 13.50 -10.37 -20.35
N VAL A 21 14.58 -10.13 -19.58
CA VAL A 21 14.50 -10.02 -18.12
C VAL A 21 13.56 -8.88 -17.72
N GLY A 22 13.67 -7.70 -18.35
CA GLY A 22 12.78 -6.57 -18.12
C GLY A 22 11.31 -6.91 -18.38
N ILE A 23 11.01 -7.60 -19.50
CA ILE A 23 9.65 -8.08 -19.79
C ILE A 23 9.20 -9.11 -18.74
N GLY A 24 10.05 -10.02 -18.31
CA GLY A 24 9.72 -11.01 -17.29
C GLY A 24 9.31 -10.34 -15.98
N ILE A 25 10.07 -9.36 -15.50
CA ILE A 25 9.75 -8.59 -14.30
C ILE A 25 8.42 -7.84 -14.51
N LEU A 26 8.25 -7.16 -15.65
CA LEU A 26 7.04 -6.40 -15.94
C LEU A 26 5.80 -7.31 -16.03
N ALA A 27 5.92 -8.49 -16.64
CA ALA A 27 4.85 -9.48 -16.68
C ALA A 27 4.46 -9.95 -15.26
N THR A 28 5.43 -10.17 -14.39
CA THR A 28 5.20 -10.50 -12.98
C THR A 28 4.45 -9.36 -12.27
N LEU A 29 4.83 -8.11 -12.49
CA LEU A 29 4.13 -6.95 -11.93
C LEU A 29 2.69 -6.82 -12.44
N PHE A 30 2.43 -7.11 -13.72
CA PHE A 30 1.07 -7.16 -14.26
C PHE A 30 0.25 -8.30 -13.65
N ILE A 31 0.85 -9.47 -13.43
CA ILE A 31 0.19 -10.59 -12.75
C ILE A 31 -0.15 -10.21 -11.31
N ILE A 32 0.77 -9.60 -10.57
CA ILE A 32 0.53 -9.08 -9.22
C ILE A 32 -0.60 -8.04 -9.22
N SER A 33 -0.59 -7.12 -10.19
CA SER A 33 -1.63 -6.11 -10.37
C SER A 33 -3.00 -6.73 -10.63
N ALA A 34 -3.08 -7.74 -11.49
CA ALA A 34 -4.31 -8.45 -11.78
C ALA A 34 -4.80 -9.25 -10.55
N MET A 35 -3.89 -9.91 -9.85
CA MET A 35 -4.22 -10.61 -8.60
C MET A 35 -4.76 -9.64 -7.55
N ALA A 36 -4.12 -8.50 -7.33
CA ALA A 36 -4.58 -7.49 -6.39
C ALA A 36 -6.02 -7.05 -6.71
N ALA A 37 -6.31 -6.76 -7.99
CA ALA A 37 -7.63 -6.32 -8.43
C ALA A 37 -8.71 -7.42 -8.31
N LEU A 38 -8.33 -8.70 -8.41
CA LEU A 38 -9.27 -9.84 -8.35
C LEU A 38 -9.50 -10.35 -6.93
N THR A 39 -8.48 -10.28 -6.06
CA THR A 39 -8.52 -10.89 -4.72
C THR A 39 -8.86 -9.90 -3.61
N ILE A 40 -8.51 -8.63 -3.77
CA ILE A 40 -8.71 -7.60 -2.74
C ILE A 40 -9.86 -6.69 -3.17
N PRO A 41 -10.97 -6.62 -2.43
CA PRO A 41 -12.10 -5.77 -2.76
C PRO A 41 -11.70 -4.29 -2.86
N LEU A 42 -12.31 -3.57 -3.80
CA LEU A 42 -12.12 -2.11 -3.95
C LEU A 42 -12.53 -1.32 -2.69
N GLU A 43 -13.42 -1.89 -1.89
CA GLU A 43 -13.84 -1.29 -0.62
C GLU A 43 -12.70 -1.22 0.37
N THR A 44 -11.83 -2.23 0.44
CA THR A 44 -10.64 -2.24 1.28
C THR A 44 -9.69 -1.08 0.90
N LEU A 45 -9.62 -0.76 -0.40
CA LEU A 45 -8.85 0.39 -0.86
C LEU A 45 -9.45 1.71 -0.39
N LYS A 46 -10.78 1.86 -0.46
CA LYS A 46 -11.49 3.07 -0.01
C LYS A 46 -11.40 3.27 1.51
N THR A 47 -11.33 2.18 2.26
CA THR A 47 -11.21 2.18 3.72
C THR A 47 -9.77 2.11 4.21
N TRP A 48 -8.77 2.20 3.31
CA TRP A 48 -7.34 2.12 3.66
C TRP A 48 -6.94 3.06 4.80
N ASN A 49 -7.45 4.29 4.79
CA ASN A 49 -7.17 5.29 5.82
C ASN A 49 -8.25 5.37 6.93
N ASN A 50 -9.21 4.46 6.94
CA ASN A 50 -10.16 4.36 8.04
C ASN A 50 -9.59 3.47 9.15
N PRO A 51 -9.20 4.02 10.32
CA PRO A 51 -8.62 3.22 11.40
C PRO A 51 -9.54 2.11 11.90
N GLU A 52 -10.85 2.29 11.84
CA GLU A 52 -11.82 1.29 12.30
C GLU A 52 -11.75 -0.02 11.52
N SER A 53 -11.38 0.05 10.24
CA SER A 53 -11.25 -1.13 9.38
C SER A 53 -10.06 -2.02 9.74
N TRP A 54 -9.11 -1.52 10.52
CA TRP A 54 -7.85 -2.18 10.85
C TRP A 54 -7.68 -2.48 12.35
N LEU A 55 -8.67 -2.19 13.17
CA LEU A 55 -8.57 -2.36 14.64
C LEU A 55 -8.33 -3.81 15.08
N GLU A 56 -8.80 -4.77 14.31
CA GLU A 56 -8.61 -6.19 14.57
C GLU A 56 -7.17 -6.66 14.30
N PHE A 57 -6.37 -5.89 13.56
CA PHE A 57 -5.01 -6.26 13.19
C PHE A 57 -3.99 -5.82 14.26
N PRO A 58 -2.83 -6.49 14.37
CA PRO A 58 -1.81 -6.12 15.33
C PRO A 58 -1.09 -4.85 14.89
N LYS A 59 -0.61 -4.08 15.86
CA LYS A 59 0.14 -2.85 15.63
C LYS A 59 1.63 -3.16 15.42
N THR A 60 2.24 -2.64 14.35
CA THR A 60 3.68 -2.77 14.06
C THR A 60 4.22 -4.20 14.15
N ALA A 61 3.43 -5.16 13.66
CA ALA A 61 3.83 -6.56 13.65
C ALA A 61 4.81 -6.86 12.51
N LEU A 62 5.82 -7.68 12.82
CA LEU A 62 6.78 -8.21 11.84
C LEU A 62 6.09 -9.17 10.85
N PRO A 63 6.68 -9.44 9.69
CA PRO A 63 6.23 -10.52 8.82
C PRO A 63 6.24 -11.88 9.51
N ALA A 64 5.18 -12.69 9.34
CA ALA A 64 5.04 -13.97 10.05
C ALA A 64 6.14 -15.00 9.72
N TRP A 65 6.68 -14.96 8.49
CA TRP A 65 7.77 -15.86 8.08
C TRP A 65 9.07 -15.68 8.85
N ILE A 66 9.23 -14.58 9.62
CA ILE A 66 10.40 -14.36 10.47
C ILE A 66 10.53 -15.44 11.53
N ASN A 67 9.39 -15.96 12.05
CA ASN A 67 9.39 -17.06 13.01
C ASN A 67 10.08 -18.34 12.51
N LEU A 68 10.27 -18.49 11.19
CA LEU A 68 11.03 -19.61 10.62
C LEU A 68 12.54 -19.52 10.87
N PHE A 69 13.04 -18.31 11.14
CA PHE A 69 14.48 -18.03 11.32
C PHE A 69 14.86 -17.69 12.75
N LEU A 70 13.89 -17.51 13.64
CA LEU A 70 14.13 -17.20 15.04
C LEU A 70 14.20 -18.49 15.87
N SER A 71 15.10 -18.51 16.85
CA SER A 71 15.18 -19.59 17.85
C SER A 71 14.06 -19.48 18.90
N GLU A 72 13.63 -18.26 19.22
CA GLU A 72 12.52 -17.96 20.12
C GLU A 72 11.29 -17.60 19.29
N LYS A 73 10.17 -18.25 19.56
CA LYS A 73 8.92 -18.03 18.82
C LYS A 73 8.22 -16.80 19.32
N ILE A 74 8.06 -15.82 18.43
CA ILE A 74 7.30 -14.60 18.67
C ILE A 74 5.80 -14.87 18.46
N PRO A 75 4.89 -14.28 19.28
CA PRO A 75 3.46 -14.54 19.20
C PRO A 75 2.87 -14.17 17.84
N GLU A 76 2.12 -15.12 17.27
CA GLU A 76 1.33 -14.91 16.08
C GLU A 76 0.00 -14.26 16.42
N HIS A 77 -0.48 -13.43 15.51
CA HIS A 77 -1.80 -12.82 15.63
C HIS A 77 -2.89 -13.87 15.42
N LYS A 78 -3.85 -13.94 16.35
CA LYS A 78 -4.95 -14.92 16.31
C LYS A 78 -6.28 -14.21 16.56
N ILE A 79 -7.28 -14.50 15.73
CA ILE A 79 -8.68 -14.11 15.92
C ILE A 79 -9.47 -15.37 16.21
N LEU A 80 -10.02 -15.45 17.41
CA LEU A 80 -10.84 -16.56 17.87
C LEU A 80 -12.31 -16.16 17.74
N THR A 81 -13.05 -16.83 16.84
CA THR A 81 -14.48 -16.62 16.60
C THR A 81 -15.33 -17.76 17.13
N ASN A 82 -14.70 -18.91 17.38
CA ASN A 82 -15.40 -20.08 17.92
C ASN A 82 -15.38 -20.03 19.44
N SER A 83 -16.55 -19.87 20.05
CA SER A 83 -16.77 -19.92 21.50
C SER A 83 -17.60 -21.15 21.89
N GLU A 84 -17.41 -21.61 23.09
CA GLU A 84 -18.34 -22.56 23.74
C GLU A 84 -19.35 -21.73 24.55
N ASP A 85 -20.61 -21.73 24.11
CA ASP A 85 -21.64 -20.92 24.71
C ASP A 85 -22.47 -21.74 25.68
N SER A 86 -22.85 -21.15 26.81
CA SER A 86 -23.76 -21.74 27.78
C SER A 86 -24.72 -20.70 28.34
N LEU A 87 -25.99 -21.10 28.48
CA LEU A 87 -27.03 -20.29 29.08
C LEU A 87 -27.51 -20.96 30.38
N GLN A 88 -27.39 -20.26 31.47
CA GLN A 88 -27.95 -20.66 32.77
C GLN A 88 -29.02 -19.66 33.16
N SER A 89 -30.25 -20.13 33.32
CA SER A 89 -31.38 -19.28 33.74
C SER A 89 -31.96 -19.81 35.04
N THR A 90 -32.09 -18.90 36.02
CA THR A 90 -32.81 -19.08 37.27
C THR A 90 -34.05 -18.17 37.26
N GLU A 91 -34.97 -18.32 38.17
CA GLU A 91 -36.21 -17.51 38.19
C GLU A 91 -35.96 -15.99 38.23
N GLU A 92 -34.82 -15.52 38.76
CA GLU A 92 -34.48 -14.12 38.90
C GLU A 92 -33.32 -13.62 38.03
N LEU A 93 -32.46 -14.52 37.54
CA LEU A 93 -31.23 -14.16 36.84
C LEU A 93 -30.95 -15.07 35.64
N THR A 94 -30.60 -14.45 34.56
CA THR A 94 -30.08 -15.12 33.35
C THR A 94 -28.59 -14.82 33.21
N ILE A 95 -27.80 -15.85 33.10
CA ILE A 95 -26.35 -15.78 32.88
C ILE A 95 -26.03 -16.40 31.51
N PHE A 96 -25.69 -15.58 30.58
CA PHE A 96 -25.11 -16.02 29.31
C PHE A 96 -23.56 -16.06 29.44
N SER A 97 -22.96 -17.18 29.16
CA SER A 97 -21.50 -17.36 29.27
C SER A 97 -20.91 -17.85 27.96
N GLN A 98 -19.79 -17.23 27.57
CA GLN A 98 -18.97 -17.64 26.41
C GLN A 98 -17.56 -17.96 26.90
N GLN A 99 -16.95 -19.00 26.30
CA GLN A 99 -15.59 -19.41 26.59
C GLN A 99 -14.75 -19.46 25.31
N PHE A 100 -13.64 -18.74 25.30
CA PHE A 100 -12.62 -18.85 24.27
C PHE A 100 -11.40 -19.55 24.83
N SER A 101 -11.04 -20.71 24.28
CA SER A 101 -9.87 -21.46 24.67
C SER A 101 -8.72 -21.22 23.69
N VAL A 102 -7.54 -20.91 24.20
CA VAL A 102 -6.33 -20.73 23.39
C VAL A 102 -5.15 -21.41 24.07
N VAL A 103 -4.36 -22.16 23.29
CA VAL A 103 -3.06 -22.67 23.71
C VAL A 103 -2.00 -21.66 23.32
N TYR A 104 -1.28 -21.15 24.30
CA TYR A 104 -0.20 -20.18 24.12
C TYR A 104 1.13 -20.89 24.28
N GLU A 105 1.93 -20.90 23.19
CA GLU A 105 3.21 -21.64 23.10
C GLU A 105 4.32 -20.75 22.52
N PHE A 106 4.35 -19.49 22.93
CA PHE A 106 5.32 -18.51 22.47
C PHE A 106 6.25 -18.07 23.58
N ASP A 107 7.46 -17.63 23.21
CA ASP A 107 8.49 -17.22 24.16
C ASP A 107 8.42 -15.74 24.54
N ASP A 108 7.47 -14.99 23.95
CA ASP A 108 7.27 -13.56 24.17
C ASP A 108 5.78 -13.25 24.40
N PHE A 109 5.48 -12.07 24.95
CA PHE A 109 4.13 -11.63 25.29
C PHE A 109 3.36 -11.17 24.05
N PRO A 110 2.01 -11.36 24.01
CA PRO A 110 1.19 -10.76 22.97
C PRO A 110 1.25 -9.22 23.05
N ASN A 111 0.98 -8.54 21.94
CA ASN A 111 0.96 -7.07 21.90
C ASN A 111 -0.22 -6.47 22.65
N ASP A 112 -1.37 -7.09 22.52
CA ASP A 112 -2.63 -6.73 23.15
C ASP A 112 -3.60 -7.92 23.13
N PHE A 113 -4.73 -7.78 23.79
CA PHE A 113 -5.91 -8.60 23.55
C PHE A 113 -7.14 -7.68 23.44
N ILE A 114 -8.06 -8.05 22.53
CA ILE A 114 -9.28 -7.29 22.29
C ILE A 114 -10.43 -8.27 22.33
N TYR A 115 -11.46 -7.97 23.13
CA TYR A 115 -12.72 -8.67 23.07
C TYR A 115 -13.75 -7.77 22.39
N GLU A 116 -14.24 -8.19 21.24
CA GLU A 116 -15.27 -7.53 20.47
C GLU A 116 -16.56 -8.34 20.56
N PHE A 117 -17.68 -7.69 20.83
CA PHE A 117 -18.95 -8.38 20.89
C PHE A 117 -20.13 -7.50 20.43
N THR A 118 -21.16 -8.18 19.97
CA THR A 118 -22.47 -7.61 19.67
C THR A 118 -23.49 -8.38 20.50
N ALA A 119 -24.09 -7.72 21.48
CA ALA A 119 -25.07 -8.31 22.35
C ALA A 119 -26.46 -7.71 22.14
N LYS A 120 -27.50 -8.53 22.20
CA LYS A 120 -28.90 -8.10 22.32
C LYS A 120 -29.31 -8.28 23.77
N TYR A 121 -29.82 -7.22 24.40
CA TYR A 121 -30.25 -7.29 25.80
C TYR A 121 -31.31 -6.25 26.11
N SER A 122 -31.99 -6.46 27.27
CA SER A 122 -32.94 -5.51 27.86
C SER A 122 -32.51 -5.19 29.28
N GLY A 123 -32.59 -3.91 29.66
CA GLY A 123 -32.09 -3.40 30.93
C GLY A 123 -30.63 -3.00 30.91
N SER A 124 -29.92 -3.22 31.99
CA SER A 124 -28.51 -2.88 32.19
C SER A 124 -27.74 -4.10 32.74
N PRO A 125 -27.49 -5.13 31.93
CA PRO A 125 -26.82 -6.33 32.42
C PRO A 125 -25.40 -6.04 32.83
N LEU A 126 -24.85 -6.89 33.74
CA LEU A 126 -23.48 -6.85 34.17
C LEU A 126 -22.61 -7.67 33.20
N LEU A 127 -21.66 -7.02 32.56
CA LEU A 127 -20.63 -7.69 31.77
C LEU A 127 -19.44 -8.02 32.67
N GLN A 128 -19.05 -9.30 32.73
CA GLN A 128 -17.87 -9.78 33.43
C GLN A 128 -16.95 -10.48 32.44
N ILE A 129 -15.67 -10.09 32.41
CA ILE A 129 -14.63 -10.74 31.61
C ILE A 129 -13.55 -11.21 32.58
N SER A 130 -13.24 -12.50 32.53
CA SER A 130 -12.19 -13.12 33.33
C SER A 130 -11.34 -14.07 32.48
N VAL A 131 -10.15 -14.34 32.92
CA VAL A 131 -9.25 -15.32 32.28
C VAL A 131 -8.82 -16.36 33.31
N ILE A 132 -8.92 -17.62 32.93
CA ILE A 132 -8.36 -18.75 33.67
C ILE A 132 -7.02 -19.06 33.03
N ARG A 133 -5.96 -18.94 33.80
CA ARG A 133 -4.59 -19.13 33.38
C ARG A 133 -4.16 -20.61 33.47
N PRO A 134 -3.05 -21.01 32.82
CA PRO A 134 -2.53 -22.38 32.89
C PRO A 134 -2.18 -22.83 34.32
N ASP A 135 -1.80 -21.91 35.23
CA ASP A 135 -1.53 -22.17 36.65
C ASP A 135 -2.79 -22.36 37.52
N GLY A 136 -3.99 -22.31 36.89
CA GLY A 136 -5.28 -22.41 37.58
C GLY A 136 -5.78 -21.09 38.20
N MET A 137 -5.00 -20.01 38.13
CA MET A 137 -5.38 -18.70 38.64
C MET A 137 -6.47 -18.10 37.78
N THR A 138 -7.57 -17.65 38.42
CA THR A 138 -8.60 -16.84 37.74
C THR A 138 -8.37 -15.37 38.01
N VAL A 139 -8.24 -14.61 36.93
CA VAL A 139 -8.00 -13.17 36.92
C VAL A 139 -9.20 -12.46 36.30
N GLU A 140 -9.79 -11.54 37.04
CA GLU A 140 -10.89 -10.69 36.52
C GLU A 140 -10.31 -9.51 35.76
N LEU A 141 -10.68 -9.40 34.47
CA LEU A 141 -10.21 -8.33 33.61
C LEU A 141 -11.16 -7.12 33.68
N LEU A 142 -12.47 -7.36 33.64
CA LEU A 142 -13.49 -6.31 33.62
C LEU A 142 -14.76 -6.79 34.33
N SER A 143 -15.35 -5.90 35.14
CA SER A 143 -16.70 -6.08 35.70
C SER A 143 -17.38 -4.73 35.70
N ARG A 144 -18.40 -4.57 34.83
CA ARG A 144 -19.18 -3.33 34.75
C ARG A 144 -20.58 -3.56 34.19
N SER A 145 -21.53 -2.70 34.54
CA SER A 145 -22.86 -2.67 33.92
C SER A 145 -22.78 -2.06 32.52
N LEU A 146 -23.47 -2.68 31.56
CA LEU A 146 -23.67 -2.10 30.23
C LEU A 146 -24.71 -0.97 30.28
N PRO A 147 -24.76 -0.07 29.30
CA PRO A 147 -25.78 0.98 29.19
C PRO A 147 -27.16 0.39 29.20
N TYR A 148 -28.15 1.12 29.76
CA TYR A 148 -29.53 0.70 29.73
C TYR A 148 -30.10 0.74 28.31
N LEU A 149 -30.70 -0.36 27.86
CA LEU A 149 -31.37 -0.49 26.57
C LEU A 149 -32.71 -1.21 26.71
N GLU A 150 -33.66 -0.89 25.83
CA GLU A 150 -34.96 -1.56 25.73
C GLU A 150 -34.94 -2.54 24.55
N SER A 151 -34.46 -3.77 24.79
CA SER A 151 -34.38 -4.85 23.77
C SER A 151 -33.68 -4.42 22.47
N ALA A 152 -32.48 -3.83 22.59
CA ALA A 152 -31.69 -3.34 21.46
C ALA A 152 -30.34 -4.06 21.36
N VAL A 153 -29.73 -3.92 20.18
CA VAL A 153 -28.41 -4.46 19.90
C VAL A 153 -27.34 -3.45 20.29
N HIS A 154 -26.38 -3.88 21.08
CA HIS A 154 -25.23 -3.10 21.51
C HIS A 154 -23.95 -3.73 20.97
N HIS A 155 -23.10 -2.90 20.36
CA HIS A 155 -21.79 -3.30 19.89
C HIS A 155 -20.70 -2.60 20.71
N GLU A 156 -19.75 -3.36 21.19
CA GLU A 156 -18.69 -2.83 22.03
C GLU A 156 -17.38 -3.61 21.84
N ARG A 157 -16.26 -2.93 22.07
CA ARG A 157 -14.90 -3.48 22.12
C ARG A 157 -14.25 -3.17 23.46
N VAL A 158 -13.63 -4.18 24.05
CA VAL A 158 -12.86 -4.07 25.28
C VAL A 158 -11.41 -4.34 24.95
N PHE A 159 -10.55 -3.36 25.17
CA PHE A 159 -9.13 -3.44 24.90
C PHE A 159 -8.33 -3.78 26.17
N SER A 160 -7.25 -4.52 26.03
CA SER A 160 -6.27 -4.74 27.11
C SER A 160 -5.71 -3.43 27.67
N THR A 161 -5.67 -2.38 26.82
CA THR A 161 -5.18 -1.05 27.18
C THR A 161 -6.20 -0.17 27.91
N ASP A 162 -7.45 -0.63 28.06
CA ASP A 162 -8.50 0.13 28.74
C ASP A 162 -8.15 0.36 30.20
N ASN A 163 -8.36 1.60 30.66
CA ASN A 163 -8.07 1.98 32.06
C ASN A 163 -8.85 1.13 33.07
N ALA A 164 -10.06 0.67 32.74
CA ALA A 164 -10.86 -0.19 33.58
C ALA A 164 -10.21 -1.58 33.78
N VAL A 165 -9.69 -2.16 32.68
CA VAL A 165 -8.97 -3.45 32.70
C VAL A 165 -7.70 -3.31 33.55
N LYS A 166 -6.89 -2.29 33.28
CA LYS A 166 -5.65 -2.04 34.03
C LYS A 166 -5.90 -1.82 35.52
N LYS A 167 -6.94 -1.03 35.88
CA LYS A 167 -7.33 -0.78 37.28
C LYS A 167 -7.74 -2.07 37.99
N ASN A 168 -8.56 -2.92 37.34
CA ASN A 168 -8.97 -4.20 37.92
C ASN A 168 -7.81 -5.15 38.16
N LEU A 169 -6.84 -5.19 37.23
CA LEU A 169 -5.63 -5.99 37.41
C LEU A 169 -4.78 -5.48 38.59
N ILE A 170 -4.61 -4.17 38.73
CA ILE A 170 -3.86 -3.56 39.85
C ILE A 170 -4.51 -3.88 41.20
N LEU A 171 -5.84 -3.88 41.27
CA LEU A 171 -6.57 -4.26 42.49
C LEU A 171 -6.34 -5.73 42.92
N GLN A 172 -5.92 -6.58 41.97
CA GLN A 172 -5.61 -7.99 42.22
C GLN A 172 -4.10 -8.25 42.35
N SER A 173 -3.27 -7.21 42.55
CA SER A 173 -1.80 -7.31 42.56
C SER A 173 -1.27 -8.33 43.54
N GLU A 174 -1.93 -8.57 44.69
CA GLU A 174 -1.55 -9.58 45.67
C GLU A 174 -1.47 -11.01 45.09
N LYS A 175 -2.28 -11.31 44.07
CA LYS A 175 -2.28 -12.61 43.38
C LYS A 175 -1.01 -12.86 42.56
N PHE A 176 -0.35 -11.81 42.09
CA PHE A 176 0.75 -11.91 41.15
C PHE A 176 2.12 -11.90 41.79
N GLY A 177 2.26 -11.45 43.08
CA GLY A 177 3.49 -11.43 43.80
C GLY A 177 4.53 -10.40 43.36
N PHE A 178 4.19 -9.49 42.45
CA PHE A 178 5.04 -8.39 41.98
C PHE A 178 4.24 -7.09 41.73
N LEU A 179 4.96 -5.94 41.66
CA LEU A 179 4.34 -4.66 41.47
C LEU A 179 3.86 -4.50 40.02
N LEU A 180 2.60 -4.13 39.82
CA LEU A 180 1.93 -4.07 38.51
C LEU A 180 1.87 -2.66 37.87
N ASN A 181 2.36 -1.62 38.54
CA ASN A 181 2.13 -0.23 38.13
C ASN A 181 2.65 0.15 36.73
N ASP A 182 3.79 -0.41 36.32
CA ASP A 182 4.46 -0.10 35.06
C ASP A 182 4.39 -1.25 34.04
N ILE A 183 3.55 -2.26 34.31
CA ILE A 183 3.41 -3.45 33.48
C ILE A 183 2.12 -3.35 32.68
N SER A 184 2.15 -3.76 31.42
CA SER A 184 0.96 -3.78 30.57
C SER A 184 0.01 -4.94 30.94
N ALA A 185 -1.28 -4.81 30.62
CA ALA A 185 -2.28 -5.81 31.01
C ALA A 185 -1.99 -7.19 30.40
N GLU A 186 -1.53 -7.25 29.17
CA GLU A 186 -1.14 -8.49 28.49
C GLU A 186 0.07 -9.15 29.18
N GLN A 187 1.07 -8.38 29.59
CA GLN A 187 2.19 -8.92 30.36
C GLN A 187 1.74 -9.46 31.70
N ILE A 188 0.84 -8.78 32.41
CA ILE A 188 0.29 -9.26 33.69
C ILE A 188 -0.42 -10.60 33.51
N VAL A 189 -1.30 -10.69 32.49
CA VAL A 189 -2.14 -11.88 32.25
C VAL A 189 -1.27 -13.08 31.83
N PHE A 190 -0.25 -12.86 30.98
CA PHE A 190 0.55 -13.94 30.38
C PHE A 190 1.87 -14.22 31.09
N SER A 191 2.22 -13.55 32.20
CA SER A 191 3.46 -13.80 32.96
C SER A 191 3.33 -14.92 33.97
N GLU A 192 4.43 -15.58 34.30
CA GLU A 192 4.54 -16.45 35.49
C GLU A 192 4.39 -15.60 36.77
N SER A 193 3.77 -16.18 37.81
CA SER A 193 3.71 -15.53 39.12
C SER A 193 5.15 -15.40 39.69
N SER A 194 5.50 -14.21 40.15
CA SER A 194 6.84 -13.86 40.71
C SER A 194 7.99 -13.68 39.68
N VAL A 195 7.82 -14.02 38.41
CA VAL A 195 8.85 -13.85 37.38
C VAL A 195 8.21 -13.26 36.15
N GLN A 196 8.80 -12.21 35.56
CA GLN A 196 8.34 -11.59 34.32
C GLN A 196 8.69 -12.44 33.07
N LYS A 197 8.35 -13.73 33.13
CA LYS A 197 8.53 -14.68 32.06
C LYS A 197 7.17 -15.15 31.57
N VAL A 198 7.08 -15.51 30.29
CA VAL A 198 5.84 -15.99 29.69
C VAL A 198 5.42 -17.32 30.29
N LEU A 199 4.16 -17.39 30.72
CA LEU A 199 3.51 -18.60 31.16
C LEU A 199 2.86 -19.31 29.98
N ASN A 200 3.45 -20.38 29.49
CA ASN A 200 2.91 -21.19 28.43
C ASN A 200 1.83 -22.16 28.91
N GLY A 201 0.83 -22.41 28.06
CA GLY A 201 -0.24 -23.36 28.35
C GLY A 201 -1.62 -22.92 27.84
N LYS A 202 -2.66 -23.56 28.36
CA LYS A 202 -4.04 -23.29 27.95
C LYS A 202 -4.61 -22.14 28.77
N TYR A 203 -5.01 -21.08 28.07
CA TYR A 203 -5.80 -19.97 28.63
C TYR A 203 -7.26 -20.12 28.23
N VAL A 204 -8.17 -19.80 29.16
CA VAL A 204 -9.60 -19.78 28.91
C VAL A 204 -10.15 -18.41 29.28
N PHE A 205 -10.55 -17.64 28.28
CA PHE A 205 -11.24 -16.37 28.49
C PHE A 205 -12.72 -16.66 28.67
N LEU A 206 -13.25 -16.25 29.81
CA LEU A 206 -14.62 -16.46 30.22
C LEU A 206 -15.35 -15.12 30.26
N ILE A 207 -16.34 -14.97 29.40
CA ILE A 207 -17.17 -13.79 29.30
C ILE A 207 -18.57 -14.13 29.81
N ARG A 208 -19.11 -13.33 30.71
CA ARG A 208 -20.44 -13.50 31.29
C ARG A 208 -21.26 -12.24 31.14
N LEU A 209 -22.48 -12.41 30.68
CA LEU A 209 -23.50 -11.37 30.65
C LEU A 209 -24.59 -11.76 31.64
N VAL A 210 -24.65 -11.05 32.75
CA VAL A 210 -25.58 -11.34 33.86
C VAL A 210 -26.67 -10.29 33.91
N GLY A 211 -27.92 -10.70 33.79
CA GLY A 211 -29.06 -9.78 33.82
C GLY A 211 -30.38 -10.50 34.17
N THR A 212 -31.45 -9.74 34.29
CA THR A 212 -32.79 -10.26 34.65
C THR A 212 -33.62 -10.67 33.42
N SER A 213 -33.21 -10.24 32.21
CA SER A 213 -33.93 -10.56 30.98
C SER A 213 -33.50 -11.89 30.40
N SER A 214 -34.45 -12.71 29.98
CA SER A 214 -34.19 -13.95 29.22
C SER A 214 -33.74 -13.69 27.77
N GLU A 215 -33.84 -12.45 27.30
CA GLU A 215 -33.40 -12.03 25.96
C GLU A 215 -31.91 -11.67 25.87
N ASN A 216 -31.17 -11.78 26.98
CA ASN A 216 -29.75 -11.46 27.01
C ASN A 216 -28.97 -12.49 26.25
N GLU A 217 -28.43 -12.10 25.09
CA GLU A 217 -27.67 -12.95 24.18
C GLU A 217 -26.50 -12.18 23.57
N ILE A 218 -25.36 -12.84 23.42
CA ILE A 218 -24.24 -12.35 22.60
C ILE A 218 -24.39 -12.95 21.21
N VAL A 219 -24.81 -12.11 20.25
CA VAL A 219 -25.12 -12.51 18.88
C VAL A 219 -23.85 -12.82 18.08
N LYS A 220 -22.80 -12.02 18.29
CA LYS A 220 -21.51 -12.16 17.63
C LYS A 220 -20.40 -11.74 18.59
N SER A 221 -19.33 -12.48 18.62
CA SER A 221 -18.16 -12.11 19.39
C SER A 221 -16.89 -12.65 18.77
N SER A 222 -15.79 -11.99 19.08
CA SER A 222 -14.44 -12.44 18.76
C SER A 222 -13.46 -12.06 19.86
N LEU A 223 -12.52 -12.94 20.14
CA LEU A 223 -11.37 -12.66 20.98
C LEU A 223 -10.14 -12.58 20.09
N ILE A 224 -9.51 -11.42 20.07
CA ILE A 224 -8.33 -11.13 19.29
C ILE A 224 -7.12 -11.13 20.23
N LEU A 225 -6.12 -11.95 19.92
CA LEU A 225 -4.81 -11.91 20.54
C LEU A 225 -3.85 -11.24 19.58
N GLY A 226 -3.46 -10.01 19.88
CA GLY A 226 -2.55 -9.22 19.05
C GLY A 226 -1.15 -9.82 19.05
N GLY A 227 -0.76 -10.36 17.92
CA GLY A 227 0.59 -10.91 17.72
C GLY A 227 1.63 -9.85 17.46
N LYS A 228 2.89 -10.23 17.59
CA LYS A 228 4.05 -9.42 17.15
C LYS A 228 4.51 -9.78 15.74
N VAL A 229 3.94 -10.84 15.16
CA VAL A 229 4.11 -11.20 13.76
C VAL A 229 2.75 -11.35 13.07
N PHE A 230 2.66 -10.92 11.80
CA PHE A 230 1.43 -10.97 11.01
C PHE A 230 1.70 -10.95 9.51
N GLY A 231 0.96 -11.77 8.76
CA GLY A 231 0.92 -11.74 7.31
C GLY A 231 2.27 -11.91 6.61
N PHE A 232 2.32 -11.56 5.32
CA PHE A 232 3.53 -11.72 4.51
C PHE A 232 4.52 -10.55 4.67
N VAL A 233 4.03 -9.31 4.86
CA VAL A 233 4.86 -8.11 4.97
C VAL A 233 4.80 -7.48 6.36
N GLY A 234 3.87 -7.90 7.22
CA GLY A 234 3.65 -7.28 8.51
C GLY A 234 2.66 -6.12 8.47
N THR A 235 2.57 -5.37 9.57
CA THR A 235 1.66 -4.24 9.73
C THR A 235 2.40 -2.95 10.10
N ASP A 236 1.70 -1.83 9.92
CA ASP A 236 2.19 -0.50 10.28
C ASP A 236 1.67 -0.01 11.64
N GLU A 237 1.95 1.26 11.97
CA GLU A 237 1.51 1.92 13.19
C GLU A 237 -0.03 2.09 13.26
N LEU A 238 -0.70 2.15 12.10
CA LEU A 238 -2.15 2.22 11.97
C LEU A 238 -2.80 0.84 11.87
N ARG A 239 -2.08 -0.23 12.17
CA ARG A 239 -2.51 -1.65 12.11
C ARG A 239 -2.81 -2.15 10.69
N ARG A 240 -2.51 -1.37 9.63
CA ARG A 240 -2.83 -1.76 8.25
C ARG A 240 -1.94 -2.90 7.79
N ASP A 241 -2.52 -3.90 7.12
CA ASP A 241 -1.74 -4.95 6.46
C ASP A 241 -0.95 -4.36 5.27
N LEU A 242 0.37 -4.28 5.43
CA LEU A 242 1.25 -3.74 4.41
C LEU A 242 1.26 -4.56 3.11
N SER A 243 0.89 -5.85 3.17
CA SER A 243 0.75 -6.68 1.97
C SER A 243 -0.34 -6.13 1.05
N VAL A 244 -1.47 -5.70 1.62
CA VAL A 244 -2.58 -5.09 0.87
C VAL A 244 -2.12 -3.80 0.19
N GLY A 245 -1.44 -2.93 0.93
CA GLY A 245 -0.92 -1.66 0.39
C GLY A 245 0.11 -1.86 -0.73
N LEU A 246 1.04 -2.81 -0.57
CA LEU A 246 2.04 -3.13 -1.59
C LEU A 246 1.43 -3.72 -2.86
N LEU A 247 0.46 -4.63 -2.71
CA LEU A 247 -0.24 -5.24 -3.84
C LEU A 247 -1.03 -4.20 -4.63
N TRP A 248 -1.81 -3.34 -3.96
CA TRP A 248 -2.56 -2.26 -4.61
C TRP A 248 -1.68 -1.11 -5.10
N GLY A 249 -0.55 -0.86 -4.48
CA GLY A 249 0.46 0.08 -4.98
C GLY A 249 0.98 -0.28 -6.38
N THR A 250 0.98 -1.58 -6.75
CA THR A 250 1.47 -2.05 -8.05
C THR A 250 0.64 -1.51 -9.22
N PRO A 251 -0.70 -1.74 -9.32
CA PRO A 251 -1.50 -1.17 -10.41
C PRO A 251 -1.48 0.36 -10.43
N LEU A 252 -1.43 1.00 -9.26
CA LEU A 252 -1.36 2.46 -9.17
C LEU A 252 -0.06 3.00 -9.74
N ALA A 253 1.09 2.44 -9.34
CA ALA A 253 2.39 2.86 -9.87
C ALA A 253 2.52 2.61 -11.38
N LEU A 254 2.06 1.46 -11.88
CA LEU A 254 2.03 1.17 -13.32
C LEU A 254 1.12 2.14 -14.07
N PHE A 255 -0.08 2.43 -13.55
CA PHE A 255 -0.98 3.41 -14.13
C PHE A 255 -0.34 4.79 -14.23
N ILE A 256 0.22 5.31 -13.13
CA ILE A 256 0.87 6.62 -13.10
C ILE A 256 2.04 6.66 -14.07
N GLY A 257 2.96 5.70 -13.95
CA GLY A 257 4.16 5.65 -14.77
C GLY A 257 3.86 5.59 -16.26
N ILE A 258 2.97 4.68 -16.67
CA ILE A 258 2.60 4.48 -18.08
C ILE A 258 1.79 5.66 -18.61
N ALA A 259 0.80 6.15 -17.86
CA ALA A 259 -0.03 7.28 -18.29
C ALA A 259 0.80 8.54 -18.48
N VAL A 260 1.68 8.88 -17.52
CA VAL A 260 2.58 10.04 -17.62
C VAL A 260 3.55 9.88 -18.79
N ALA A 261 4.17 8.71 -18.93
CA ALA A 261 5.14 8.48 -20.01
C ALA A 261 4.49 8.56 -21.39
N ILE A 262 3.36 7.88 -21.62
CA ILE A 262 2.65 7.93 -22.89
C ILE A 262 2.16 9.36 -23.19
N GLY A 263 1.50 10.01 -22.22
CA GLY A 263 0.98 11.36 -22.39
C GLY A 263 2.10 12.35 -22.72
N SER A 264 3.19 12.34 -21.96
CA SER A 264 4.35 13.21 -22.20
C SER A 264 5.00 12.96 -23.56
N VAL A 265 5.21 11.70 -23.94
CA VAL A 265 5.86 11.35 -25.21
C VAL A 265 4.96 11.72 -26.39
N VAL A 266 3.65 11.44 -26.33
CA VAL A 266 2.71 11.81 -27.39
C VAL A 266 2.64 13.32 -27.56
N MET A 267 2.50 14.07 -26.46
CA MET A 267 2.48 15.54 -26.50
C MET A 267 3.80 16.10 -27.09
N GLY A 268 4.93 15.65 -26.58
CA GLY A 268 6.25 16.10 -27.02
C GLY A 268 6.54 15.74 -28.48
N LEU A 269 6.14 14.54 -28.89
CA LEU A 269 6.28 14.08 -30.28
C LEU A 269 5.48 14.94 -31.25
N LEU A 270 4.19 15.12 -30.99
CA LEU A 270 3.31 15.92 -31.86
C LEU A 270 3.77 17.38 -31.91
N TYR A 271 4.08 17.97 -30.75
CA TYR A 271 4.56 19.35 -30.64
C TYR A 271 5.87 19.57 -31.40
N GLY A 272 6.88 18.75 -31.14
CA GLY A 272 8.19 18.88 -31.78
C GLY A 272 8.18 18.61 -33.26
N VAL A 273 7.46 17.56 -33.70
CA VAL A 273 7.31 17.25 -35.13
C VAL A 273 6.60 18.39 -35.88
N TYR A 274 5.53 18.93 -35.32
CA TYR A 274 4.81 20.03 -35.92
C TYR A 274 5.69 21.29 -36.06
N ALA A 275 6.39 21.66 -34.98
CA ALA A 275 7.31 22.80 -34.98
C ALA A 275 8.41 22.64 -36.05
N GLY A 276 9.11 21.49 -36.03
CA GLY A 276 10.22 21.23 -36.97
C GLY A 276 9.77 21.12 -38.43
N PHE A 277 8.60 20.53 -38.70
CA PHE A 277 8.08 20.41 -40.05
C PHE A 277 7.63 21.75 -40.66
N ILE A 278 6.84 22.55 -39.93
CA ILE A 278 6.39 23.86 -40.40
C ILE A 278 7.58 24.81 -40.50
N GLY A 279 8.38 24.90 -39.45
CA GLY A 279 9.60 25.72 -39.43
C GLY A 279 9.31 27.23 -39.30
N LYS A 280 10.32 28.06 -39.66
CA LYS A 280 10.25 29.53 -39.67
C LYS A 280 9.79 30.08 -38.28
N LYS A 281 8.93 31.13 -38.31
CA LYS A 281 8.41 31.78 -37.07
C LYS A 281 7.61 30.83 -36.18
N THR A 282 6.87 29.87 -36.74
CA THR A 282 6.13 28.88 -35.95
C THR A 282 7.07 28.03 -35.08
N ASP A 283 8.13 27.54 -35.68
CA ASP A 283 9.15 26.78 -34.97
C ASP A 283 9.80 27.61 -33.83
N GLU A 284 10.19 28.83 -34.17
CA GLU A 284 10.80 29.76 -33.19
C GLU A 284 9.87 30.03 -32.03
N THR A 285 8.62 30.41 -32.24
CA THR A 285 7.63 30.71 -31.19
C THR A 285 7.36 29.47 -30.31
N MET A 286 7.14 28.32 -30.97
CA MET A 286 6.88 27.08 -30.23
C MET A 286 8.07 26.67 -29.36
N MET A 287 9.31 26.78 -29.90
CA MET A 287 10.49 26.45 -29.10
C MET A 287 10.76 27.46 -27.98
N ARG A 288 10.47 28.74 -28.16
CA ARG A 288 10.53 29.71 -27.05
C ARG A 288 9.59 29.35 -25.91
N PHE A 289 8.34 28.97 -26.23
CA PHE A 289 7.41 28.49 -25.23
C PHE A 289 7.90 27.23 -24.52
N ASN A 290 8.46 26.26 -25.29
CA ASN A 290 9.06 25.07 -24.73
C ASN A 290 10.25 25.42 -23.79
N ASP A 291 11.08 26.38 -24.18
CA ASP A 291 12.22 26.82 -23.37
C ASP A 291 11.81 27.49 -22.06
N VAL A 292 10.69 28.23 -22.05
CA VAL A 292 10.11 28.80 -20.83
C VAL A 292 9.71 27.69 -19.85
N ILE A 293 8.98 26.67 -20.32
CA ILE A 293 8.60 25.54 -19.44
C ILE A 293 9.85 24.77 -18.98
N TYR A 294 10.81 24.56 -19.87
CA TYR A 294 12.06 23.86 -19.53
C TYR A 294 12.87 24.57 -18.45
N ALA A 295 12.84 25.91 -18.42
CA ALA A 295 13.55 26.72 -17.45
C ALA A 295 12.91 26.74 -16.06
N LEU A 296 11.64 26.30 -15.93
CA LEU A 296 10.97 26.21 -14.65
C LEU A 296 11.57 25.06 -13.82
N PRO A 297 11.90 25.26 -12.56
CA PRO A 297 12.34 24.17 -11.68
C PRO A 297 11.15 23.26 -11.37
N ALA A 298 11.10 22.09 -12.05
CA ALA A 298 9.93 21.19 -12.05
C ALA A 298 9.48 20.79 -10.63
N LEU A 299 10.39 20.32 -9.75
CA LEU A 299 10.03 19.89 -8.39
C LEU A 299 9.40 20.99 -7.53
N PRO A 300 10.01 22.17 -7.35
CA PRO A 300 9.38 23.26 -6.62
C PRO A 300 8.02 23.67 -7.18
N PHE A 301 7.88 23.66 -8.50
CA PHE A 301 6.62 24.03 -9.15
C PHE A 301 5.54 22.96 -8.91
N LEU A 302 5.89 21.67 -8.98
CA LEU A 302 4.99 20.56 -8.66
C LEU A 302 4.52 20.59 -7.20
N ILE A 303 5.41 20.93 -6.27
CA ILE A 303 5.09 21.10 -4.84
C ILE A 303 4.03 22.21 -4.67
N ILE A 304 4.25 23.37 -5.27
CA ILE A 304 3.30 24.49 -5.19
C ILE A 304 1.92 24.08 -5.77
N LEU A 305 1.91 23.44 -6.92
CA LEU A 305 0.67 23.00 -7.57
C LEU A 305 -0.09 21.95 -6.74
N ALA A 306 0.60 20.98 -6.16
CA ALA A 306 -0.01 19.96 -5.30
C ALA A 306 -0.68 20.60 -4.07
N VAL A 307 0.01 21.58 -3.42
CA VAL A 307 -0.53 22.26 -2.24
C VAL A 307 -1.69 23.19 -2.58
N THR A 308 -1.65 23.86 -3.76
CA THR A 308 -2.62 24.91 -4.08
C THR A 308 -3.88 24.42 -4.80
N ILE A 309 -3.78 23.33 -5.57
CA ILE A 309 -4.90 22.84 -6.40
C ILE A 309 -5.54 21.61 -5.79
N SER A 310 -4.83 20.51 -5.69
CA SER A 310 -5.32 19.24 -5.12
C SER A 310 -4.22 18.19 -5.05
N ASN A 311 -4.29 17.34 -4.04
CA ASN A 311 -3.43 16.16 -3.89
C ASN A 311 -3.92 14.95 -4.68
N SER A 312 -4.95 15.09 -5.54
CA SER A 312 -5.50 13.99 -6.32
C SER A 312 -4.45 13.37 -7.26
N ILE A 313 -4.41 12.04 -7.32
CA ILE A 313 -3.54 11.26 -8.20
C ILE A 313 -3.70 11.66 -9.68
N PHE A 314 -4.91 11.98 -10.12
CA PHE A 314 -5.19 12.39 -11.51
C PHE A 314 -4.61 13.77 -11.82
N VAL A 315 -4.69 14.69 -10.87
CA VAL A 315 -4.11 16.04 -10.98
C VAL A 315 -2.59 15.94 -11.02
N MET A 316 -2.00 15.09 -10.17
CA MET A 316 -0.55 14.84 -10.16
C MET A 316 -0.07 14.25 -11.49
N VAL A 317 -0.78 13.26 -12.04
CA VAL A 317 -0.47 12.69 -13.37
C VAL A 317 -0.49 13.79 -14.44
N GLY A 318 -1.51 14.66 -14.43
CA GLY A 318 -1.59 15.81 -15.35
C GLY A 318 -0.39 16.76 -15.24
N PHE A 319 0.03 17.09 -14.01
CA PHE A 319 1.18 17.94 -13.78
C PHE A 319 2.50 17.31 -14.22
N LEU A 320 2.70 16.03 -13.95
CA LEU A 320 3.87 15.30 -14.42
C LEU A 320 3.94 15.26 -15.94
N MET A 321 2.81 15.13 -16.64
CA MET A 321 2.75 15.20 -18.09
C MET A 321 3.16 16.59 -18.63
N ILE A 322 2.76 17.70 -17.94
CA ILE A 322 3.07 19.07 -18.36
C ILE A 322 4.60 19.33 -18.37
N PHE A 323 5.36 18.69 -17.49
CA PHE A 323 6.82 18.83 -17.48
C PHE A 323 7.54 17.76 -18.31
N GLY A 324 6.96 16.56 -18.42
CA GLY A 324 7.60 15.41 -19.08
C GLY A 324 7.74 15.54 -20.59
N TRP A 325 6.88 16.28 -21.29
CA TRP A 325 6.87 16.38 -22.75
C TRP A 325 7.99 17.26 -23.33
N VAL A 326 8.55 18.17 -22.55
CA VAL A 326 9.43 19.27 -23.00
C VAL A 326 10.72 18.75 -23.65
N GLY A 327 11.37 17.77 -23.01
CA GLY A 327 12.58 17.14 -23.56
C GLY A 327 12.32 16.35 -24.85
N VAL A 328 11.20 15.62 -24.87
CA VAL A 328 10.77 14.83 -26.04
C VAL A 328 10.51 15.75 -27.24
N ALA A 329 9.90 16.93 -27.02
CA ALA A 329 9.65 17.90 -28.06
C ALA A 329 10.91 18.41 -28.75
N LYS A 330 11.98 18.67 -28.01
CA LYS A 330 13.26 19.11 -28.57
C LYS A 330 13.91 18.04 -29.47
N VAL A 331 13.91 16.79 -29.01
CA VAL A 331 14.47 15.67 -29.77
C VAL A 331 13.64 15.38 -31.02
N SER A 332 12.31 15.27 -30.87
CA SER A 332 11.41 15.00 -32.01
C SER A 332 11.42 16.11 -33.06
N ARG A 333 11.58 17.38 -32.66
CA ARG A 333 11.82 18.49 -33.57
C ARG A 333 13.08 18.29 -34.39
N SER A 334 14.21 17.95 -33.74
CA SER A 334 15.49 17.69 -34.41
C SER A 334 15.38 16.58 -35.45
N MET A 335 14.69 15.48 -35.07
CA MET A 335 14.44 14.37 -36.00
C MET A 335 13.53 14.78 -37.15
N ALA A 336 12.48 15.56 -36.90
CA ALA A 336 11.56 16.06 -37.92
C ALA A 336 12.27 16.97 -38.95
N LEU A 337 13.20 17.82 -38.51
CA LEU A 337 14.03 18.64 -39.37
C LEU A 337 14.89 17.81 -40.30
N GLN A 338 15.47 16.70 -39.83
CA GLN A 338 16.29 15.78 -40.64
C GLN A 338 15.41 15.01 -41.65
N ILE A 339 14.21 14.59 -41.27
CA ILE A 339 13.33 13.83 -42.16
C ILE A 339 12.70 14.73 -43.21
N LYS A 340 12.41 15.98 -42.87
CA LYS A 340 11.78 16.98 -43.74
C LYS A 340 12.54 17.19 -45.05
N THR A 341 13.85 17.04 -45.05
CA THR A 341 14.73 17.25 -46.23
C THR A 341 14.94 15.97 -47.06
N ARG A 342 14.22 14.88 -46.75
CA ARG A 342 14.29 13.65 -47.52
C ARG A 342 13.50 13.75 -48.83
N GLN A 343 14.03 13.19 -49.91
CA GLN A 343 13.50 13.26 -51.26
C GLN A 343 12.01 12.86 -51.35
N TYR A 344 11.58 11.81 -50.69
CA TYR A 344 10.17 11.37 -50.69
C TYR A 344 9.24 12.33 -49.96
N VAL A 345 9.70 13.08 -48.96
CA VAL A 345 8.95 14.12 -48.29
C VAL A 345 8.81 15.36 -49.22
N GLU A 346 9.91 15.74 -49.89
CA GLU A 346 9.90 16.81 -50.85
C GLU A 346 8.98 16.50 -52.05
N ALA A 347 9.09 15.28 -52.59
CA ALA A 347 8.17 14.82 -53.64
C ALA A 347 6.71 14.91 -53.23
N SER A 348 6.38 14.51 -51.99
CA SER A 348 5.01 14.61 -51.45
C SER A 348 4.53 16.05 -51.34
N LYS A 349 5.41 17.01 -51.01
CA LYS A 349 5.09 18.45 -50.99
C LYS A 349 4.83 19.00 -52.41
N ILE A 350 5.70 18.62 -53.36
CA ILE A 350 5.56 19.04 -54.76
C ILE A 350 4.24 18.51 -55.35
N MET A 351 3.83 17.30 -55.00
CA MET A 351 2.52 16.75 -55.40
C MET A 351 1.34 17.40 -54.68
N GLY A 352 1.54 18.45 -53.88
CA GLY A 352 0.44 19.20 -53.23
C GLY A 352 -0.20 18.51 -52.04
N GLN A 353 0.47 17.51 -51.43
CA GLN A 353 -0.06 16.82 -50.26
C GLN A 353 -0.13 17.77 -49.05
N ARG A 354 -1.23 17.74 -48.30
CA ARG A 354 -1.44 18.56 -47.09
C ARG A 354 -0.37 18.24 -46.02
N SER A 355 0.13 19.27 -45.33
CA SER A 355 1.15 19.15 -44.28
C SER A 355 0.78 18.12 -43.19
N SER A 356 -0.47 18.12 -42.73
CA SER A 356 -0.94 17.14 -41.73
C SER A 356 -0.82 15.70 -42.24
N LYS A 357 -1.12 15.44 -43.51
CA LYS A 357 -1.02 14.12 -44.12
C LYS A 357 0.44 13.68 -44.26
N ILE A 358 1.34 14.61 -44.58
CA ILE A 358 2.78 14.34 -44.65
C ILE A 358 3.32 14.01 -43.25
N ILE A 359 2.95 14.78 -42.22
CA ILE A 359 3.35 14.51 -40.82
C ILE A 359 2.89 13.13 -40.39
N LEU A 360 1.59 12.83 -40.54
CA LEU A 360 0.99 11.58 -40.05
C LEU A 360 1.48 10.34 -40.81
N LYS A 361 1.66 10.44 -42.15
CA LYS A 361 1.97 9.29 -43.00
C LYS A 361 3.45 9.08 -43.23
N HIS A 362 4.26 10.15 -43.20
CA HIS A 362 5.66 10.07 -43.63
C HIS A 362 6.66 10.39 -42.50
N ILE A 363 6.30 11.26 -41.55
CA ILE A 363 7.25 11.66 -40.46
C ILE A 363 7.02 10.87 -39.19
N LEU A 364 5.82 10.91 -38.63
CA LEU A 364 5.50 10.25 -37.35
C LEU A 364 5.82 8.76 -37.34
N PRO A 365 5.53 7.96 -38.39
CA PRO A 365 5.87 6.54 -38.39
C PRO A 365 7.37 6.26 -38.24
N GLN A 366 8.22 7.17 -38.71
CA GLN A 366 9.68 7.03 -38.58
C GLN A 366 10.20 7.39 -37.19
N LEU A 367 9.43 8.11 -36.41
CA LEU A 367 9.73 8.45 -35.03
C LEU A 367 9.16 7.43 -34.03
N LEU A 368 8.31 6.50 -34.43
CA LEU A 368 7.73 5.49 -33.56
C LEU A 368 8.77 4.68 -32.76
N PRO A 369 9.88 4.20 -33.37
CA PRO A 369 10.90 3.50 -32.60
C PRO A 369 11.49 4.36 -31.47
N TYR A 370 11.77 5.63 -31.75
CA TYR A 370 12.19 6.60 -30.73
C TYR A 370 11.12 6.82 -29.68
N ALA A 371 9.85 6.93 -30.07
CA ALA A 371 8.74 7.12 -29.15
C ALA A 371 8.61 5.94 -28.16
N PHE A 372 8.68 4.69 -28.64
CA PHE A 372 8.64 3.51 -27.77
C PHE A 372 9.81 3.46 -26.77
N ALA A 373 11.02 3.74 -27.23
CA ALA A 373 12.18 3.82 -26.33
C ALA A 373 12.02 4.95 -25.31
N SER A 374 11.51 6.12 -25.73
CA SER A 374 11.26 7.26 -24.84
C SER A 374 10.20 6.95 -23.79
N VAL A 375 9.10 6.27 -24.15
CA VAL A 375 8.09 5.83 -23.17
C VAL A 375 8.73 4.94 -22.12
N ALA A 376 9.47 3.90 -22.54
CA ALA A 376 10.09 2.96 -21.60
C ALA A 376 11.05 3.64 -20.62
N ILE A 377 11.85 4.62 -21.10
CA ILE A 377 12.80 5.36 -20.24
C ILE A 377 12.09 6.38 -19.34
N SER A 378 10.92 6.91 -19.76
CA SER A 378 10.17 7.92 -18.99
C SER A 378 9.37 7.32 -17.82
N VAL A 379 8.97 6.04 -17.90
CA VAL A 379 8.17 5.39 -16.83
C VAL A 379 8.89 5.39 -15.48
N PRO A 380 10.16 4.96 -15.35
CA PRO A 380 10.88 5.00 -14.08
C PRO A 380 10.95 6.41 -13.48
N ALA A 381 11.20 7.42 -14.33
CA ALA A 381 11.27 8.80 -13.89
C ALA A 381 9.92 9.28 -13.34
N ALA A 382 8.80 8.93 -13.99
CA ALA A 382 7.46 9.28 -13.54
C ALA A 382 7.12 8.62 -12.19
N ILE A 383 7.37 7.30 -12.04
CA ILE A 383 7.12 6.56 -10.81
C ILE A 383 7.97 7.12 -9.65
N THR A 384 9.27 7.36 -9.91
CA THR A 384 10.17 7.89 -8.86
C THR A 384 9.79 9.31 -8.44
N THR A 385 9.34 10.14 -9.39
CA THR A 385 8.90 11.50 -9.09
C THR A 385 7.59 11.51 -8.29
N GLU A 386 6.62 10.66 -8.67
CA GLU A 386 5.40 10.45 -7.88
C GLU A 386 5.74 9.99 -6.47
N ALA A 387 6.55 8.93 -6.34
CA ALA A 387 6.94 8.40 -5.04
C ALA A 387 7.65 9.45 -4.17
N GLY A 388 8.50 10.29 -4.79
CA GLY A 388 9.15 11.40 -4.10
C GLY A 388 8.19 12.49 -3.62
N LEU A 389 7.21 12.88 -4.44
CA LEU A 389 6.17 13.83 -4.06
C LEU A 389 5.25 13.25 -2.97
N SER A 390 4.82 12.01 -3.10
CA SER A 390 4.02 11.30 -2.11
C SER A 390 4.78 11.14 -0.79
N PHE A 391 6.08 10.82 -0.83
CA PHE A 391 6.95 10.76 0.35
C PHE A 391 7.02 12.11 1.10
N LEU A 392 6.98 13.22 0.39
CA LEU A 392 6.91 14.56 0.98
C LEU A 392 5.51 14.94 1.50
N GLY A 393 4.54 14.03 1.44
CA GLY A 393 3.15 14.25 1.89
C GLY A 393 2.28 15.00 0.87
N LEU A 394 2.69 15.03 -0.40
CA LEU A 394 1.97 15.70 -1.48
C LEU A 394 1.19 14.73 -2.37
N GLY A 395 1.25 13.42 -2.05
CA GLY A 395 0.47 12.37 -2.71
C GLY A 395 -0.99 12.38 -2.32
N ASP A 396 -1.78 11.57 -3.04
CA ASP A 396 -3.19 11.36 -2.70
C ASP A 396 -3.29 10.40 -1.50
N PRO A 397 -3.72 10.87 -0.32
CA PRO A 397 -3.79 10.02 0.86
C PRO A 397 -4.83 8.90 0.72
N SER A 398 -5.80 9.04 -0.19
CA SER A 398 -6.87 8.03 -0.39
C SER A 398 -6.37 6.73 -1.00
N PHE A 399 -5.15 6.70 -1.55
CA PHE A 399 -4.59 5.55 -2.23
C PHE A 399 -3.27 5.10 -1.62
N PRO A 400 -3.08 3.79 -1.39
CA PRO A 400 -1.82 3.24 -0.88
C PRO A 400 -0.75 3.16 -1.99
N THR A 401 -0.30 4.29 -2.52
CA THR A 401 0.88 4.27 -3.38
C THR A 401 2.13 3.91 -2.56
N TRP A 402 3.14 3.34 -3.21
CA TRP A 402 4.38 3.01 -2.50
C TRP A 402 5.05 4.24 -1.88
N GLY A 403 4.91 5.41 -2.53
CA GLY A 403 5.38 6.69 -1.99
C GLY A 403 4.63 7.10 -0.74
N GLN A 404 3.30 6.91 -0.70
CA GLN A 404 2.47 7.21 0.48
C GLN A 404 2.80 6.27 1.66
N ILE A 405 3.03 4.97 1.39
CA ILE A 405 3.46 4.01 2.43
C ILE A 405 4.81 4.45 3.03
N LEU A 406 5.75 4.92 2.21
CA LEU A 406 7.04 5.45 2.68
C LEU A 406 6.88 6.76 3.44
N HIS A 407 5.94 7.63 3.06
CA HIS A 407 5.59 8.84 3.81
C HIS A 407 5.12 8.49 5.22
N ASP A 408 4.17 7.58 5.33
CA ASP A 408 3.63 7.13 6.62
C ASP A 408 4.73 6.48 7.47
N ALA A 409 5.62 5.68 6.87
CA ALA A 409 6.77 5.10 7.56
C ALA A 409 7.72 6.18 8.10
N SER A 410 7.98 7.24 7.33
CA SER A 410 8.84 8.36 7.73
C SER A 410 8.22 9.17 8.86
N THR A 411 6.95 9.52 8.77
CA THR A 411 6.24 10.33 9.77
C THR A 411 6.13 9.62 11.12
N HIS A 412 6.03 8.30 11.12
CA HIS A 412 6.00 7.49 12.35
C HIS A 412 7.39 7.02 12.80
N GLY A 413 8.45 7.49 12.16
CA GLY A 413 9.83 7.17 12.55
C GLY A 413 10.20 5.70 12.38
N ALA A 414 9.61 5.00 11.41
CA ALA A 414 9.80 3.57 11.20
C ALA A 414 11.28 3.17 11.06
N ALA A 415 12.08 3.94 10.32
CA ALA A 415 13.50 3.68 10.13
C ALA A 415 14.28 3.78 11.45
N ALA A 416 14.02 4.80 12.28
CA ALA A 416 14.67 4.98 13.57
C ALA A 416 14.29 3.89 14.58
N ARG A 417 13.08 3.32 14.47
CA ARG A 417 12.54 2.23 15.29
C ARG A 417 12.94 0.84 14.79
N GLY A 418 13.67 0.73 13.67
CA GLY A 418 14.06 -0.54 13.08
C GLY A 418 12.93 -1.32 12.40
N LEU A 419 11.81 -0.66 12.03
CA LEU A 419 10.66 -1.28 11.35
C LEU A 419 10.96 -1.42 9.84
N TRP A 420 11.97 -2.24 9.51
CA TRP A 420 12.50 -2.40 8.15
C TRP A 420 11.45 -2.91 7.16
N TRP A 421 10.51 -3.73 7.62
CA TRP A 421 9.43 -4.29 6.78
C TRP A 421 8.44 -3.25 6.29
N TRP A 422 8.40 -2.08 6.91
CA TRP A 422 7.58 -0.97 6.47
C TRP A 422 8.30 -0.07 5.44
N VAL A 423 9.64 -0.06 5.45
CA VAL A 423 10.47 0.82 4.61
C VAL A 423 11.04 0.09 3.39
N ILE A 424 11.62 -1.11 3.60
CA ILE A 424 12.36 -1.81 2.52
C ILE A 424 11.44 -2.31 1.41
N PRO A 425 10.30 -3.00 1.67
CA PRO A 425 9.48 -3.56 0.60
C PRO A 425 8.95 -2.51 -0.38
N PRO A 426 8.34 -1.38 0.03
CA PRO A 426 7.88 -0.38 -0.94
C PRO A 426 9.02 0.25 -1.73
N GLY A 427 10.18 0.49 -1.10
CA GLY A 427 11.38 0.95 -1.79
C GLY A 427 11.89 -0.03 -2.85
N LEU A 428 11.91 -1.33 -2.53
CA LEU A 428 12.23 -2.38 -3.48
C LEU A 428 11.26 -2.47 -4.65
N MET A 429 9.96 -2.31 -4.40
CA MET A 429 8.95 -2.33 -5.46
C MET A 429 9.17 -1.17 -6.46
N ILE A 430 9.49 0.04 -5.98
CA ILE A 430 9.86 1.18 -6.82
C ILE A 430 11.11 0.86 -7.65
N ALA A 431 12.15 0.35 -7.00
CA ALA A 431 13.43 0.05 -7.65
C ALA A 431 13.30 -1.07 -8.70
N VAL A 432 12.62 -2.17 -8.38
CA VAL A 432 12.42 -3.31 -9.30
C VAL A 432 11.56 -2.89 -10.50
N THR A 433 10.52 -2.10 -10.28
CA THR A 433 9.68 -1.58 -11.36
C THR A 433 10.49 -0.66 -12.27
N GLY A 434 11.26 0.26 -11.68
CA GLY A 434 12.16 1.12 -12.45
C GLY A 434 13.18 0.33 -13.27
N LEU A 435 13.79 -0.68 -12.66
CA LEU A 435 14.77 -1.56 -13.33
C LEU A 435 14.17 -2.32 -14.53
N ALA A 436 12.93 -2.82 -14.40
CA ALA A 436 12.23 -3.50 -15.49
C ALA A 436 12.09 -2.60 -16.72
N PHE A 437 11.64 -1.37 -16.52
CA PHE A 437 11.48 -0.40 -17.62
C PHE A 437 12.82 0.10 -18.18
N VAL A 438 13.85 0.27 -17.34
CA VAL A 438 15.21 0.61 -17.79
C VAL A 438 15.76 -0.50 -18.69
N PHE A 439 15.58 -1.76 -18.34
CA PHE A 439 16.03 -2.89 -19.16
C PHE A 439 15.32 -2.94 -20.51
N ILE A 440 14.00 -2.70 -20.52
CA ILE A 440 13.21 -2.63 -21.76
C ILE A 440 13.64 -1.42 -22.59
N GLY A 441 13.80 -0.25 -21.99
CA GLY A 441 14.20 0.98 -22.67
C GLY A 441 15.58 0.87 -23.31
N ASN A 442 16.57 0.35 -22.57
CA ASN A 442 17.92 0.13 -23.10
C ASN A 442 17.93 -0.88 -24.25
N ALA A 443 17.14 -1.95 -24.16
CA ALA A 443 17.01 -2.92 -25.23
C ALA A 443 16.42 -2.28 -26.50
N LEU A 444 15.37 -1.47 -26.36
CA LEU A 444 14.74 -0.75 -27.46
C LEU A 444 15.70 0.30 -28.07
N ASP A 445 16.39 1.08 -27.23
CA ASP A 445 17.34 2.09 -27.72
C ASP A 445 18.49 1.46 -28.51
N THR A 446 19.03 0.33 -28.05
CA THR A 446 20.10 -0.42 -28.77
C THR A 446 19.64 -0.91 -30.16
N ILE A 447 18.34 -1.25 -30.30
CA ILE A 447 17.76 -1.69 -31.58
C ILE A 447 17.55 -0.50 -32.50
N VAL A 448 17.05 0.63 -31.95
CA VAL A 448 16.78 1.86 -32.71
C VAL A 448 18.07 2.55 -33.15
N ASN A 449 19.11 2.48 -32.34
CA ASN A 449 20.43 3.10 -32.57
C ASN A 449 21.54 2.06 -32.75
N PRO A 450 21.68 1.39 -33.91
CA PRO A 450 22.67 0.31 -34.11
C PRO A 450 24.13 0.72 -33.89
N ARG A 451 24.44 2.02 -33.83
CA ARG A 451 25.77 2.57 -33.55
C ARG A 451 26.23 2.34 -32.12
N LEU A 452 25.31 1.98 -31.21
CA LEU A 452 25.59 1.63 -29.81
C LEU A 452 25.99 0.16 -29.63
N LYS A 453 25.99 -0.64 -30.71
CA LYS A 453 26.42 -2.07 -30.69
C LYS A 453 27.97 -2.23 -30.71
N ARG A 454 28.74 -1.30 -30.14
CA ARG A 454 30.19 -1.43 -29.97
C ARG A 454 30.57 -1.69 -28.53
#